data_2b21b13ec5e87fb7cf618de25ba310a0
#
_entry.id   2b21b13ec5e87fb7cf618de25ba310a0
#
_cell.length_a   1.000
_cell.length_b   1.000
_cell.length_c   1.000
_cell.angle_alpha   90.00
_cell.angle_beta   90.00
_cell.angle_gamma   90.00
#
_symmetry.space_group_name_H-M   'P 1'
#
loop_
_entity.id
_entity.type
_entity.pdbx_description
1 polymer ?
#
loop_
_entity_poly.entity_id
_entity_poly.type
_entity_poly.pdbx_seq_one_letter_code
_entity_poly.pdbx_strand_id
1 'polypeptide(L)'
;LHPAETDARDALLRRLLGRVGRDCTVLPPFMVDYGCNISLGDHVFINKGCVMLDGAPIVFGSHIFVGPNCSFNTPIHPLTVELRNQGLERNEAIYIADNVWIGAQVCILAGVSIGAGSIIGAGSVVTRDVPPDVVAVGNPCRVLRKAEDRP
;
A
#
# COMPACT_ATOMS: atom_id res chain seq x y z
N LEU A 1 0.98 -16.54 -12.89
CA LEU A 1 1.70 -17.65 -12.24
C LEU A 1 0.83 -18.27 -11.15
N HIS A 2 0.88 -19.60 -11.01
CA HIS A 2 0.18 -20.30 -9.94
C HIS A 2 0.81 -19.98 -8.58
N PRO A 3 0.03 -19.87 -7.48
CA PRO A 3 0.57 -19.55 -6.14
C PRO A 3 1.69 -20.49 -5.65
N ALA A 4 1.76 -21.73 -6.16
CA ALA A 4 2.81 -22.68 -5.82
C ALA A 4 4.15 -22.47 -6.56
N GLU A 5 4.18 -21.59 -7.59
CA GLU A 5 5.40 -21.29 -8.37
C GLU A 5 6.19 -20.14 -7.69
N THR A 6 6.70 -20.41 -6.48
CA THR A 6 7.31 -19.39 -5.62
C THR A 6 8.55 -18.77 -6.24
N ASP A 7 9.50 -19.58 -6.73
CA ASP A 7 10.78 -19.09 -7.27
C ASP A 7 10.60 -18.27 -8.54
N ALA A 8 9.72 -18.73 -9.45
CA ALA A 8 9.39 -17.99 -10.68
C ALA A 8 8.67 -16.67 -10.36
N ARG A 9 7.81 -16.67 -9.36
CA ARG A 9 7.11 -15.47 -8.88
C ARG A 9 8.10 -14.47 -8.29
N ASP A 10 9.00 -14.91 -7.44
CA ASP A 10 9.98 -14.04 -6.77
C ASP A 10 10.95 -13.43 -7.78
N ALA A 11 11.40 -14.22 -8.77
CA ALA A 11 12.22 -13.72 -9.88
C ALA A 11 11.47 -12.64 -10.70
N LEU A 12 10.17 -12.86 -10.97
CA LEU A 12 9.35 -11.89 -11.69
C LEU A 12 9.16 -10.59 -10.88
N LEU A 13 8.87 -10.71 -9.57
CA LEU A 13 8.70 -9.54 -8.69
C LEU A 13 9.96 -8.68 -8.65
N ARG A 14 11.16 -9.28 -8.55
CA ARG A 14 12.44 -8.55 -8.56
C ARG A 14 12.75 -7.88 -9.90
N ARG A 15 12.13 -8.33 -10.99
CA ARG A 15 12.23 -7.68 -12.31
C ARG A 15 11.19 -6.57 -12.50
N LEU A 16 10.03 -6.71 -11.87
CA LEU A 16 8.92 -5.78 -12.00
C LEU A 16 9.06 -4.58 -11.06
N LEU A 17 9.41 -4.85 -9.79
CA LEU A 17 9.44 -3.82 -8.75
C LEU A 17 10.81 -3.14 -8.67
N GLY A 18 10.82 -1.88 -8.25
CA GLY A 18 12.05 -1.10 -8.10
C GLY A 18 12.99 -1.67 -7.03
N ARG A 19 12.43 -2.21 -5.94
CA ARG A 19 13.19 -2.92 -4.90
C ARG A 19 12.32 -3.98 -4.23
N VAL A 20 12.91 -5.13 -3.96
CA VAL A 20 12.29 -6.20 -3.15
C VAL A 20 13.31 -6.71 -2.13
N GLY A 21 13.01 -6.52 -0.85
CA GLY A 21 13.82 -7.01 0.26
C GLY A 21 13.81 -8.54 0.40
N ARG A 22 14.26 -9.04 1.54
CA ARG A 22 14.27 -10.47 1.85
C ARG A 22 12.90 -10.94 2.32
N ASP A 23 12.57 -12.20 2.08
CA ASP A 23 11.38 -12.89 2.59
C ASP A 23 10.07 -12.14 2.30
N CYS A 24 9.98 -11.54 1.11
CA CYS A 24 8.77 -10.88 0.64
C CYS A 24 7.87 -11.87 -0.09
N THR A 25 6.57 -11.77 0.13
CA THR A 25 5.56 -12.55 -0.59
C THR A 25 4.49 -11.64 -1.15
N VAL A 26 4.27 -11.68 -2.46
CA VAL A 26 3.17 -11.00 -3.13
C VAL A 26 2.32 -12.04 -3.86
N LEU A 27 1.05 -12.15 -3.47
CA LEU A 27 0.13 -13.15 -4.03
C LEU A 27 -0.64 -12.60 -5.23
N PRO A 28 -0.73 -13.38 -6.33
CA PRO A 28 -1.52 -12.99 -7.49
C PRO A 28 -3.06 -13.12 -7.23
N PRO A 29 -3.90 -12.37 -7.97
CA PRO A 29 -3.51 -11.30 -8.89
C PRO A 29 -2.94 -10.09 -8.15
N PHE A 30 -1.94 -9.45 -8.78
CA PHE A 30 -1.32 -8.21 -8.31
C PHE A 30 -1.15 -7.28 -9.50
N MET A 31 -1.61 -6.06 -9.41
CA MET A 31 -1.66 -5.11 -10.52
C MET A 31 -0.91 -3.82 -10.17
N VAL A 32 -0.14 -3.33 -11.12
CA VAL A 32 0.65 -2.09 -10.99
C VAL A 32 0.55 -1.29 -12.29
N ASP A 33 0.81 0.00 -12.23
CA ASP A 33 0.98 0.83 -13.44
C ASP A 33 2.37 0.61 -14.04
N TYR A 34 3.41 0.84 -13.27
CA TYR A 34 4.82 0.73 -13.71
C TYR A 34 5.57 -0.37 -12.97
N GLY A 35 5.35 -0.50 -11.66
CA GLY A 35 6.05 -1.41 -10.78
C GLY A 35 7.40 -0.87 -10.28
N CYS A 36 8.17 -0.20 -11.14
CA CYS A 36 9.50 0.30 -10.81
C CYS A 36 9.53 1.37 -9.71
N ASN A 37 8.40 2.02 -9.41
CA ASN A 37 8.26 2.98 -8.32
C ASN A 37 7.84 2.33 -6.99
N ILE A 38 7.70 1.01 -6.93
CA ILE A 38 7.34 0.28 -5.72
C ILE A 38 8.61 -0.29 -5.07
N SER A 39 8.78 -0.02 -3.78
CA SER A 39 9.88 -0.55 -2.98
C SER A 39 9.35 -1.29 -1.76
N LEU A 40 9.80 -2.53 -1.57
CA LEU A 40 9.49 -3.37 -0.42
C LEU A 40 10.74 -3.54 0.46
N GLY A 41 10.60 -3.31 1.77
CA GLY A 41 11.58 -3.70 2.78
C GLY A 41 11.65 -5.22 2.96
N ASP A 42 12.16 -5.69 4.09
CA ASP A 42 12.23 -7.11 4.41
C ASP A 42 10.91 -7.61 5.03
N HIS A 43 10.56 -8.89 4.82
CA HIS A 43 9.40 -9.56 5.43
C HIS A 43 8.06 -8.86 5.12
N VAL A 44 7.84 -8.47 3.88
CA VAL A 44 6.59 -7.85 3.43
C VAL A 44 5.68 -8.91 2.81
N PHE A 45 4.46 -9.01 3.33
CA PHE A 45 3.41 -9.89 2.79
C PHE A 45 2.28 -9.05 2.19
N ILE A 46 2.02 -9.22 0.88
CA ILE A 46 0.91 -8.59 0.16
C ILE A 46 -0.03 -9.68 -0.34
N ASN A 47 -1.28 -9.65 0.13
CA ASN A 47 -2.30 -10.63 -0.22
C ASN A 47 -2.89 -10.36 -1.61
N LYS A 48 -3.75 -11.27 -2.07
CA LYS A 48 -4.37 -11.29 -3.40
C LYS A 48 -5.20 -10.04 -3.71
N GLY A 49 -5.24 -9.66 -4.97
CA GLY A 49 -6.14 -8.64 -5.49
C GLY A 49 -5.70 -7.20 -5.20
N CYS A 50 -4.46 -7.00 -4.75
CA CYS A 50 -3.97 -5.65 -4.50
C CYS A 50 -3.63 -4.92 -5.80
N VAL A 51 -3.91 -3.60 -5.83
CA VAL A 51 -3.65 -2.70 -6.95
C VAL A 51 -2.77 -1.55 -6.45
N MET A 52 -1.72 -1.23 -7.19
CA MET A 52 -0.83 -0.11 -6.88
C MET A 52 -0.64 0.77 -8.11
N LEU A 53 -1.25 1.95 -8.08
CA LEU A 53 -1.08 2.97 -9.11
C LEU A 53 0.17 3.79 -8.77
N ASP A 54 1.31 3.31 -9.21
CA ASP A 54 2.63 3.80 -8.81
C ASP A 54 3.20 4.87 -9.76
N GLY A 55 2.40 5.88 -10.08
CA GLY A 55 2.88 7.08 -10.79
C GLY A 55 3.89 7.91 -9.99
N ALA A 56 3.88 7.78 -8.64
CA ALA A 56 4.89 8.24 -7.70
C ALA A 56 5.36 7.07 -6.81
N PRO A 57 6.44 7.23 -6.01
CA PRO A 57 6.92 6.17 -5.13
C PRO A 57 5.87 5.64 -4.16
N ILE A 58 5.78 4.31 -4.06
CA ILE A 58 5.07 3.59 -3.00
C ILE A 58 6.11 2.78 -2.24
N VAL A 59 6.40 3.21 -1.02
CA VAL A 59 7.51 2.67 -0.22
C VAL A 59 6.97 1.95 1.00
N PHE A 60 7.30 0.67 1.10
CA PHE A 60 7.03 -0.17 2.26
C PHE A 60 8.32 -0.38 3.06
N GLY A 61 8.27 -0.16 4.35
CA GLY A 61 9.28 -0.60 5.30
C GLY A 61 9.31 -2.12 5.45
N SER A 62 9.68 -2.61 6.61
CA SER A 62 9.83 -4.04 6.89
C SER A 62 8.73 -4.55 7.82
N HIS A 63 8.50 -5.89 7.80
CA HIS A 63 7.50 -6.57 8.64
C HIS A 63 6.08 -6.04 8.44
N ILE A 64 5.62 -5.98 7.19
CA ILE A 64 4.33 -5.44 6.82
C ILE A 64 3.39 -6.56 6.36
N PHE A 65 2.14 -6.50 6.80
CA PHE A 65 1.07 -7.36 6.33
C PHE A 65 0.00 -6.53 5.63
N VAL A 66 -0.27 -6.84 4.36
CA VAL A 66 -1.34 -6.23 3.58
C VAL A 66 -2.42 -7.27 3.29
N GLY A 67 -3.64 -7.00 3.73
CA GLY A 67 -4.83 -7.81 3.46
C GLY A 67 -5.22 -7.81 1.98
N PRO A 68 -6.16 -8.68 1.59
CA PRO A 68 -6.58 -8.79 0.20
C PRO A 68 -7.36 -7.57 -0.29
N ASN A 69 -7.31 -7.33 -1.61
CA ASN A 69 -8.07 -6.30 -2.32
C ASN A 69 -7.80 -4.87 -1.82
N CYS A 70 -6.57 -4.58 -1.39
CA CYS A 70 -6.17 -3.22 -1.05
C CYS A 70 -5.74 -2.44 -2.29
N SER A 71 -5.92 -1.11 -2.26
CA SER A 71 -5.46 -0.21 -3.31
C SER A 71 -4.59 0.92 -2.75
N PHE A 72 -3.51 1.24 -3.48
CA PHE A 72 -2.56 2.31 -3.18
C PHE A 72 -2.55 3.23 -4.39
N ASN A 73 -2.99 4.47 -4.22
CA ASN A 73 -3.32 5.35 -5.33
C ASN A 73 -2.52 6.64 -5.23
N THR A 74 -1.45 6.77 -6.02
CA THR A 74 -0.63 8.00 -6.04
C THR A 74 -1.18 9.10 -6.95
N PRO A 75 -2.01 8.81 -8.00
CA PRO A 75 -2.52 9.84 -8.89
C PRO A 75 -3.57 10.74 -8.25
N ILE A 76 -3.52 12.03 -8.61
CA ILE A 76 -4.50 13.05 -8.24
C ILE A 76 -4.85 13.85 -9.48
N HIS A 77 -6.11 13.84 -9.89
CA HIS A 77 -6.61 14.70 -10.96
C HIS A 77 -7.00 16.09 -10.43
N PRO A 78 -6.86 17.15 -11.24
CA PRO A 78 -7.30 18.49 -10.88
C PRO A 78 -8.80 18.55 -10.54
N LEU A 79 -9.16 19.33 -9.53
CA LEU A 79 -10.56 19.58 -9.20
C LEU A 79 -11.25 20.45 -10.26
N THR A 80 -10.50 21.32 -10.93
CA THR A 80 -10.97 22.17 -12.03
C THR A 80 -11.26 21.29 -13.25
N VAL A 81 -12.49 21.37 -13.77
CA VAL A 81 -12.98 20.52 -14.86
C VAL A 81 -12.13 20.69 -16.13
N GLU A 82 -11.79 21.93 -16.48
CA GLU A 82 -11.01 22.28 -17.67
C GLU A 82 -9.63 21.61 -17.66
N LEU A 83 -8.94 21.63 -16.53
CA LEU A 83 -7.63 21.00 -16.37
C LEU A 83 -7.72 19.48 -16.37
N ARG A 84 -8.77 18.93 -15.72
CA ARG A 84 -9.01 17.49 -15.70
C ARG A 84 -9.32 16.94 -17.10
N ASN A 85 -10.10 17.65 -17.89
CA ASN A 85 -10.43 17.28 -19.28
C ASN A 85 -9.23 17.33 -20.22
N GLN A 86 -8.17 18.04 -19.87
CA GLN A 86 -6.89 18.04 -20.57
C GLN A 86 -6.05 16.80 -20.25
N GLY A 87 -6.54 15.89 -19.37
CA GLY A 87 -5.81 14.71 -18.96
C GLY A 87 -4.68 14.99 -17.96
N LEU A 88 -4.65 16.17 -17.35
CA LEU A 88 -3.62 16.51 -16.37
C LEU A 88 -3.82 15.70 -15.08
N GLU A 89 -2.70 15.26 -14.52
CA GLU A 89 -2.64 14.67 -13.19
C GLU A 89 -1.31 15.02 -12.52
N ARG A 90 -1.27 14.90 -11.20
CA ARG A 90 -0.06 14.89 -10.39
C ARG A 90 -0.04 13.63 -9.55
N ASN A 91 1.12 13.21 -9.11
CA ASN A 91 1.27 12.04 -8.28
C ASN A 91 1.95 12.43 -6.96
N GLU A 92 1.49 11.86 -5.85
CA GLU A 92 2.10 12.05 -4.53
C GLU A 92 2.44 10.69 -3.91
N ALA A 93 3.68 10.58 -3.37
CA ALA A 93 4.21 9.34 -2.85
C ALA A 93 3.43 8.83 -1.63
N ILE A 94 3.41 7.50 -1.46
CA ILE A 94 2.82 6.82 -0.30
C ILE A 94 3.95 6.14 0.48
N TYR A 95 3.96 6.31 1.81
CA TYR A 95 4.96 5.72 2.69
C TYR A 95 4.29 4.87 3.78
N ILE A 96 4.66 3.61 3.87
CA ILE A 96 4.23 2.67 4.91
C ILE A 96 5.45 2.31 5.74
N ALA A 97 5.48 2.73 7.01
CA ALA A 97 6.60 2.46 7.91
C ALA A 97 6.63 1.00 8.37
N ASP A 98 7.62 0.63 9.18
CA ASP A 98 7.81 -0.74 9.66
C ASP A 98 6.66 -1.23 10.55
N ASN A 99 6.44 -2.56 10.58
CA ASN A 99 5.50 -3.23 11.48
C ASN A 99 4.03 -2.79 11.30
N VAL A 100 3.62 -2.39 10.10
CA VAL A 100 2.25 -1.97 9.81
C VAL A 100 1.41 -3.17 9.37
N TRP A 101 0.19 -3.24 9.90
CA TRP A 101 -0.83 -4.18 9.41
C TRP A 101 -1.97 -3.41 8.74
N ILE A 102 -2.20 -3.70 7.46
CA ILE A 102 -3.29 -3.15 6.65
C ILE A 102 -4.33 -4.25 6.46
N GLY A 103 -5.56 -4.02 6.94
CA GLY A 103 -6.69 -4.93 6.80
C GLY A 103 -7.13 -5.10 5.34
N ALA A 104 -8.09 -5.99 5.11
CA ALA A 104 -8.64 -6.23 3.78
C ALA A 104 -9.40 -5.00 3.22
N GLN A 105 -9.39 -4.83 1.89
CA GLN A 105 -10.18 -3.79 1.20
C GLN A 105 -9.89 -2.36 1.66
N VAL A 106 -8.66 -2.08 2.06
CA VAL A 106 -8.22 -0.72 2.43
C VAL A 106 -7.83 0.04 1.17
N CYS A 107 -8.28 1.30 1.08
CA CYS A 107 -7.88 2.24 0.04
C CYS A 107 -6.99 3.32 0.65
N ILE A 108 -5.76 3.47 0.14
CA ILE A 108 -4.82 4.50 0.57
C ILE A 108 -4.66 5.52 -0.54
N LEU A 109 -4.90 6.79 -0.20
CA LEU A 109 -4.84 7.90 -1.15
C LEU A 109 -3.44 8.50 -1.23
N ALA A 110 -3.25 9.29 -2.27
CA ALA A 110 -2.00 9.97 -2.59
C ALA A 110 -1.47 10.83 -1.44
N GLY A 111 -0.16 10.83 -1.25
CA GLY A 111 0.54 11.64 -0.26
C GLY A 111 0.49 11.11 1.18
N VAL A 112 -0.19 9.98 1.42
CA VAL A 112 -0.38 9.43 2.77
C VAL A 112 0.88 8.73 3.28
N SER A 113 1.22 9.01 4.55
CA SER A 113 2.20 8.28 5.33
C SER A 113 1.52 7.53 6.49
N ILE A 114 1.84 6.23 6.66
CA ILE A 114 1.37 5.43 7.80
C ILE A 114 2.54 5.13 8.72
N GLY A 115 2.42 5.58 9.97
CA GLY A 115 3.44 5.44 11.01
C GLY A 115 3.65 4.00 11.46
N ALA A 116 4.86 3.70 11.95
CA ALA A 116 5.27 2.36 12.37
C ALA A 116 4.34 1.78 13.46
N GLY A 117 4.19 0.46 13.47
CA GLY A 117 3.39 -0.25 14.46
C GLY A 117 1.87 -0.05 14.35
N SER A 118 1.40 0.69 13.34
CA SER A 118 -0.02 1.01 13.21
C SER A 118 -0.81 -0.08 12.50
N ILE A 119 -2.10 -0.14 12.80
CA ILE A 119 -3.07 -1.07 12.22
C ILE A 119 -4.16 -0.28 11.52
N ILE A 120 -4.40 -0.59 10.25
CA ILE A 120 -5.51 -0.02 9.48
C ILE A 120 -6.60 -1.07 9.37
N GLY A 121 -7.76 -0.78 9.95
CA GLY A 121 -8.90 -1.70 9.92
C GLY A 121 -9.47 -1.90 8.52
N ALA A 122 -10.01 -3.09 8.27
CA ALA A 122 -10.56 -3.47 6.97
C ALA A 122 -11.64 -2.48 6.48
N GLY A 123 -11.69 -2.27 5.15
CA GLY A 123 -12.66 -1.37 4.50
C GLY A 123 -12.39 0.12 4.71
N SER A 124 -11.25 0.48 5.27
CA SER A 124 -10.91 1.90 5.52
C SER A 124 -10.47 2.64 4.27
N VAL A 125 -10.79 3.94 4.21
CA VAL A 125 -10.25 4.87 3.21
C VAL A 125 -9.33 5.87 3.89
N VAL A 126 -8.01 5.69 3.70
CA VAL A 126 -6.98 6.50 4.35
C VAL A 126 -6.71 7.75 3.51
N THR A 127 -7.17 8.89 4.00
CA THR A 127 -7.17 10.18 3.31
C THR A 127 -6.15 11.18 3.85
N ARG A 128 -5.43 10.82 4.90
CA ARG A 128 -4.39 11.63 5.57
C ARG A 128 -3.46 10.74 6.37
N ASP A 129 -2.35 11.29 6.80
CA ASP A 129 -1.34 10.58 7.58
C ASP A 129 -1.92 9.94 8.84
N VAL A 130 -1.38 8.77 9.16
CA VAL A 130 -1.69 8.00 10.35
C VAL A 130 -0.45 8.00 11.26
N PRO A 131 -0.56 8.45 12.52
CA PRO A 131 0.57 8.45 13.45
C PRO A 131 0.99 7.00 13.80
N PRO A 132 2.19 6.80 14.36
CA PRO A 132 2.64 5.47 14.77
C PRO A 132 1.83 4.92 15.94
N ASP A 133 1.89 3.59 16.10
CA ASP A 133 1.34 2.83 17.24
C ASP A 133 -0.16 3.06 17.51
N VAL A 134 -0.96 3.15 16.44
CA VAL A 134 -2.40 3.33 16.55
C VAL A 134 -3.19 2.30 15.75
N VAL A 135 -4.44 2.09 16.13
CA VAL A 135 -5.49 1.47 15.31
C VAL A 135 -6.32 2.58 14.69
N ALA A 136 -6.37 2.63 13.36
CA ALA A 136 -7.18 3.59 12.60
C ALA A 136 -8.18 2.84 11.71
N VAL A 137 -9.41 3.35 11.63
CA VAL A 137 -10.51 2.67 10.92
C VAL A 137 -11.47 3.66 10.25
N GLY A 138 -12.20 3.17 9.26
CA GLY A 138 -13.38 3.84 8.71
C GLY A 138 -13.16 4.57 7.39
N ASN A 139 -14.23 5.19 6.91
CA ASN A 139 -14.26 6.03 5.73
C ASN A 139 -14.95 7.37 6.05
N PRO A 140 -14.19 8.47 6.12
CA PRO A 140 -12.73 8.55 6.07
C PRO A 140 -12.07 7.91 7.30
N CYS A 141 -10.87 7.34 7.12
CA CYS A 141 -10.12 6.68 8.19
C CYS A 141 -9.75 7.66 9.31
N ARG A 142 -9.95 7.25 10.57
CA ARG A 142 -9.61 8.03 11.76
C ARG A 142 -8.97 7.15 12.82
N VAL A 143 -8.08 7.71 13.60
CA VAL A 143 -7.50 7.05 14.76
C VAL A 143 -8.62 6.70 15.75
N LEU A 144 -8.70 5.43 16.09
CA LEU A 144 -9.68 4.88 17.04
C LEU A 144 -9.07 4.76 18.45
N ARG A 145 -7.84 4.24 18.55
CA ARG A 145 -7.14 3.98 19.82
C ARG A 145 -5.66 3.69 19.57
N LYS A 146 -4.88 3.55 20.63
CA LYS A 146 -3.51 3.01 20.55
C LYS A 146 -3.52 1.54 20.17
N ALA A 147 -2.46 1.09 19.49
CA ALA A 147 -2.20 -0.30 19.13
C ALA A 147 -1.57 -1.03 20.33
N GLU A 148 -2.41 -1.36 21.31
CA GLU A 148 -2.01 -2.12 22.50
C GLU A 148 -2.86 -3.39 22.55
N ASP A 149 -2.26 -4.51 22.95
CA ASP A 149 -3.03 -5.74 23.20
C ASP A 149 -4.02 -5.48 24.34
N ARG A 150 -5.27 -5.89 24.14
CA ARG A 150 -6.21 -5.93 25.26
C ARG A 150 -5.93 -7.20 26.05
N PRO A 151 -5.82 -7.14 27.37
CA PRO A 151 -5.71 -8.32 28.19
C PRO A 151 -6.91 -9.24 28.04
#